data_576d02ee117244a1784ce0085b919177
#
_entry.id   576d02ee117244a1784ce0085b919177
#
_cell.length_a   1.000
_cell.length_b   1.000
_cell.length_c   1.000
_cell.angle_alpha   90.00
_cell.angle_beta   90.00
_cell.angle_gamma   90.00
#
_symmetry.space_group_name_H-M   'P 1'
#
loop_
_entity.id
_entity.type
_entity.pdbx_description
1 polymer ?
#
loop_
_entity_poly.entity_id
_entity_poly.type
_entity_poly.pdbx_seq_one_letter_code
_entity_poly.pdbx_strand_id
1 'polypeptide(L)'
;MQPSDVQATFRRLRQEADKVIVGLEEPFELLVIALLTGGHVLLEGVPGTAKTLAHLLQVKFTRVQFTPDLMPSDILGTSVFDITTGLFHLKKGPVFTQILLADEINRAPAKTQSALLEAMEERQVNLEGERHVLDAPFMVVATQNPVEYEGTYPLPEAQLDRFLFKVLVPYSGHDIEMEVLRRYHHGFNAHDLAAIGLQPVLTASAVAGARVYIQHVVVEEGILNYIVRVAAASRQSPDIVLGASTRAATHVLLAAKTFAALQGRDYVTPDDVKFVTPPIYRHRILLKPEAEIEGLDADAVVGRLLGQVDVPR
;
A
#
# COMPACT_ATOMS: atom_id res chain seq x y z
N MET A 1 19.32 -13.81 6.77
CA MET A 1 18.71 -14.04 5.46
C MET A 1 19.68 -13.53 4.41
N GLN A 2 20.01 -14.30 3.39
CA GLN A 2 20.89 -13.86 2.30
C GLN A 2 20.06 -13.18 1.20
N PRO A 3 20.66 -12.34 0.33
CA PRO A 3 19.95 -11.71 -0.80
C PRO A 3 19.17 -12.72 -1.64
N SER A 4 19.84 -13.85 -1.93
CA SER A 4 19.26 -14.99 -2.68
C SER A 4 17.99 -15.56 -2.04
N ASP A 5 17.91 -15.57 -0.70
CA ASP A 5 16.77 -16.11 0.04
C ASP A 5 15.55 -15.19 -0.09
N VAL A 6 15.76 -13.86 -0.01
CA VAL A 6 14.71 -12.86 -0.19
C VAL A 6 14.15 -12.94 -1.60
N GLN A 7 15.02 -12.98 -2.60
CA GLN A 7 14.61 -13.09 -4.00
C GLN A 7 13.88 -14.42 -4.28
N ALA A 8 14.41 -15.54 -3.79
CA ALA A 8 13.78 -16.85 -3.99
C ALA A 8 12.38 -16.91 -3.37
N THR A 9 12.23 -16.33 -2.18
CA THR A 9 10.95 -16.23 -1.50
C THR A 9 9.98 -15.35 -2.26
N PHE A 10 10.43 -14.20 -2.78
CA PHE A 10 9.60 -13.32 -3.59
C PHE A 10 9.17 -13.97 -4.91
N ARG A 11 10.07 -14.68 -5.61
CA ARG A 11 9.73 -15.43 -6.81
C ARG A 11 8.63 -16.47 -6.54
N ARG A 12 8.75 -17.21 -5.43
CA ARG A 12 7.70 -18.16 -5.03
C ARG A 12 6.39 -17.47 -4.71
N LEU A 13 6.45 -16.32 -4.01
CA LEU A 13 5.27 -15.52 -3.70
C LEU A 13 4.56 -15.08 -4.97
N ARG A 14 5.31 -14.61 -5.96
CA ARG A 14 4.79 -14.20 -7.27
C ARG A 14 4.19 -15.39 -8.03
N GLN A 15 4.89 -16.52 -8.11
CA GLN A 15 4.38 -17.74 -8.75
C GLN A 15 3.05 -18.22 -8.15
N GLU A 16 2.92 -18.16 -6.83
CA GLU A 16 1.66 -18.49 -6.18
C GLU A 16 0.57 -17.44 -6.48
N ALA A 17 0.92 -16.16 -6.47
CA ALA A 17 -0.01 -15.08 -6.79
C ALA A 17 -0.54 -15.17 -8.22
N ASP A 18 0.30 -15.53 -9.20
CA ASP A 18 -0.04 -15.65 -10.62
C ASP A 18 -1.14 -16.72 -10.89
N LYS A 19 -1.35 -17.65 -9.94
CA LYS A 19 -2.47 -18.60 -10.01
C LYS A 19 -3.84 -17.92 -9.91
N VAL A 20 -3.90 -16.77 -9.25
CA VAL A 20 -5.15 -16.03 -8.98
C VAL A 20 -5.16 -14.66 -9.66
N ILE A 21 -4.03 -13.98 -9.64
CA ILE A 21 -3.87 -12.62 -10.13
C ILE A 21 -3.53 -12.67 -11.61
N VAL A 22 -4.26 -11.89 -12.42
CA VAL A 22 -4.03 -11.72 -13.86
C VAL A 22 -4.07 -10.24 -14.17
N GLY A 23 -2.98 -9.71 -14.72
CA GLY A 23 -2.88 -8.30 -15.13
C GLY A 23 -2.76 -7.29 -13.97
N LEU A 24 -2.49 -7.77 -12.75
CA LEU A 24 -2.29 -6.95 -11.54
C LEU A 24 -0.93 -7.23 -10.88
N GLU A 25 0.05 -7.61 -11.69
CA GLU A 25 1.39 -7.99 -11.22
C GLU A 25 2.10 -6.80 -10.54
N GLU A 26 2.07 -5.63 -11.15
CA GLU A 26 2.66 -4.39 -10.58
C GLU A 26 1.94 -3.96 -9.28
N PRO A 27 0.58 -3.85 -9.24
CA PRO A 27 -0.14 -3.61 -7.98
C PRO A 27 0.23 -4.60 -6.88
N PHE A 28 0.36 -5.89 -7.20
CA PHE A 28 0.76 -6.90 -6.21
C PHE A 28 2.20 -6.70 -5.73
N GLU A 29 3.15 -6.39 -6.61
CA GLU A 29 4.54 -6.09 -6.26
C GLU A 29 4.63 -4.86 -5.34
N LEU A 30 3.88 -3.79 -5.63
CA LEU A 30 3.80 -2.60 -4.77
C LEU A 30 3.20 -2.92 -3.39
N LEU A 31 2.20 -3.81 -3.30
CA LEU A 31 1.69 -4.30 -2.01
C LEU A 31 2.77 -5.04 -1.21
N VAL A 32 3.58 -5.89 -1.86
CA VAL A 32 4.68 -6.60 -1.20
C VAL A 32 5.76 -5.62 -0.75
N ILE A 33 6.12 -4.64 -1.58
CA ILE A 33 7.06 -3.58 -1.20
C ILE A 33 6.53 -2.82 0.02
N ALA A 34 5.26 -2.43 0.03
CA ALA A 34 4.65 -1.72 1.15
C ALA A 34 4.65 -2.56 2.43
N LEU A 35 4.33 -3.84 2.34
CA LEU A 35 4.39 -4.76 3.47
C LEU A 35 5.79 -4.83 4.07
N LEU A 36 6.82 -5.01 3.24
CA LEU A 36 8.22 -5.14 3.67
C LEU A 36 8.81 -3.82 4.16
N THR A 37 8.41 -2.70 3.58
CA THR A 37 8.78 -1.35 4.04
C THR A 37 8.05 -0.97 5.33
N GLY A 38 6.93 -1.62 5.62
CA GLY A 38 6.06 -1.33 6.76
C GLY A 38 5.09 -0.16 6.49
N GLY A 39 4.78 0.07 5.22
CA GLY A 39 3.83 1.10 4.78
C GLY A 39 2.41 0.57 4.61
N HIS A 40 1.51 1.48 4.25
CA HIS A 40 0.11 1.23 3.91
C HIS A 40 -0.13 1.61 2.46
N VAL A 41 -1.18 1.09 1.83
CA VAL A 41 -1.46 1.32 0.42
C VAL A 41 -2.88 1.80 0.22
N LEU A 42 -3.04 2.81 -0.62
CA LEU A 42 -4.33 3.25 -1.16
C LEU A 42 -4.46 2.72 -2.59
N LEU A 43 -5.46 1.89 -2.84
CA LEU A 43 -5.79 1.39 -4.17
C LEU A 43 -6.93 2.23 -4.75
N GLU A 44 -6.75 2.69 -5.97
CA GLU A 44 -7.79 3.35 -6.74
C GLU A 44 -8.18 2.46 -7.91
N GLY A 45 -9.36 1.84 -7.82
CA GLY A 45 -9.85 0.82 -8.75
C GLY A 45 -10.32 -0.46 -8.08
N VAL A 46 -10.32 -1.59 -8.80
CA VAL A 46 -10.94 -2.84 -8.33
C VAL A 46 -10.03 -3.59 -7.35
N PRO A 47 -10.47 -3.83 -6.09
CA PRO A 47 -9.68 -4.57 -5.11
C PRO A 47 -9.77 -6.10 -5.35
N GLY A 48 -8.67 -6.80 -5.28
CA GLY A 48 -8.61 -8.27 -5.34
C GLY A 48 -7.30 -8.81 -4.75
N THR A 49 -6.25 -8.03 -4.82
CA THR A 49 -4.87 -8.42 -4.51
C THR A 49 -4.58 -8.55 -3.01
N ALA A 50 -5.24 -7.75 -2.16
CA ALA A 50 -4.99 -7.75 -0.72
C ALA A 50 -5.36 -9.06 -0.01
N LYS A 51 -6.50 -9.69 -0.41
CA LYS A 51 -6.91 -10.99 0.13
C LYS A 51 -5.93 -12.09 -0.27
N THR A 52 -5.46 -12.07 -1.52
CA THR A 52 -4.47 -13.02 -2.02
C THR A 52 -3.15 -12.88 -1.26
N LEU A 53 -2.67 -11.65 -1.08
CA LEU A 53 -1.46 -11.37 -0.30
C LEU A 53 -1.57 -11.92 1.13
N ALA A 54 -2.70 -11.66 1.81
CA ALA A 54 -2.92 -12.15 3.17
C ALA A 54 -2.91 -13.68 3.28
N HIS A 55 -3.49 -14.37 2.29
CA HIS A 55 -3.48 -15.83 2.25
C HIS A 55 -2.06 -16.39 2.06
N LEU A 56 -1.28 -15.80 1.16
CA LEU A 56 0.10 -16.19 0.90
C LEU A 56 1.06 -15.94 2.07
N LEU A 57 0.69 -15.02 2.97
CA LEU A 57 1.45 -14.69 4.18
C LEU A 57 1.03 -15.48 5.42
N GLN A 58 -0.04 -16.25 5.36
CA GLN A 58 -0.58 -16.95 6.53
C GLN A 58 -0.85 -16.02 7.73
N VAL A 59 -1.35 -14.83 7.46
CA VAL A 59 -1.63 -13.80 8.48
C VAL A 59 -3.13 -13.55 8.61
N LYS A 60 -3.53 -13.01 9.75
CA LYS A 60 -4.92 -12.62 9.99
C LYS A 60 -5.32 -11.51 9.02
N PHE A 61 -6.39 -11.75 8.27
CA PHE A 61 -6.99 -10.81 7.33
C PHE A 61 -8.39 -10.43 7.79
N THR A 62 -8.70 -9.14 7.70
CA THR A 62 -10.03 -8.63 7.97
C THR A 62 -10.41 -7.64 6.86
N ARG A 63 -11.64 -7.74 6.36
CA ARG A 63 -12.22 -6.78 5.43
C ARG A 63 -13.30 -6.00 6.16
N VAL A 64 -13.27 -4.69 5.99
CA VAL A 64 -14.32 -3.78 6.47
C VAL A 64 -14.80 -2.96 5.28
N GLN A 65 -16.10 -2.99 5.03
CA GLN A 65 -16.74 -2.10 4.07
C GLN A 65 -17.06 -0.80 4.79
N PHE A 66 -16.55 0.31 4.28
CA PHE A 66 -16.79 1.63 4.82
C PHE A 66 -18.12 2.17 4.31
N THR A 67 -18.96 2.68 5.21
CA THR A 67 -20.31 3.19 4.95
C THR A 67 -20.52 4.52 5.67
N PRO A 68 -21.47 5.36 5.24
CA PRO A 68 -21.71 6.67 5.85
C PRO A 68 -22.11 6.63 7.33
N ASP A 69 -22.61 5.51 7.82
CA ASP A 69 -23.05 5.28 9.21
C ASP A 69 -21.97 4.63 10.08
N LEU A 70 -20.81 4.25 9.51
CA LEU A 70 -19.75 3.56 10.23
C LEU A 70 -19.09 4.49 11.26
N MET A 71 -19.03 4.03 12.52
CA MET A 71 -18.44 4.79 13.62
C MET A 71 -17.00 4.36 13.91
N PRO A 72 -16.18 5.21 14.55
CA PRO A 72 -14.83 4.84 15.00
C PRO A 72 -14.80 3.59 15.88
N SER A 73 -15.79 3.41 16.77
CA SER A 73 -15.92 2.22 17.63
C SER A 73 -16.12 0.92 16.85
N ASP A 74 -16.70 0.99 15.64
CA ASP A 74 -16.91 -0.18 14.81
C ASP A 74 -15.59 -0.68 14.22
N ILE A 75 -14.61 0.21 14.04
CA ILE A 75 -13.26 -0.11 13.56
C ILE A 75 -12.31 -0.46 14.70
N LEU A 76 -12.27 0.37 15.74
CA LEU A 76 -11.31 0.24 16.84
C LEU A 76 -11.75 -0.75 17.89
N GLY A 77 -13.05 -0.92 18.08
CA GLY A 77 -13.63 -1.66 19.17
C GLY A 77 -14.17 -0.75 20.27
N THR A 78 -14.75 -1.38 21.27
CA THR A 78 -15.40 -0.68 22.40
C THR A 78 -15.29 -1.53 23.65
N SER A 79 -15.38 -0.87 24.81
CA SER A 79 -15.52 -1.55 26.08
C SER A 79 -16.99 -1.89 26.33
N VAL A 80 -17.24 -3.14 26.67
CA VAL A 80 -18.59 -3.65 26.94
C VAL A 80 -18.68 -4.09 28.39
N PHE A 81 -19.67 -3.57 29.11
CA PHE A 81 -19.93 -3.98 30.48
C PHE A 81 -20.57 -5.37 30.50
N ASP A 82 -19.94 -6.32 31.18
CA ASP A 82 -20.48 -7.65 31.40
C ASP A 82 -21.24 -7.64 32.75
N ILE A 83 -22.55 -7.77 32.64
CA ILE A 83 -23.46 -7.80 33.80
C ILE A 83 -23.19 -9.01 34.71
N THR A 84 -22.68 -10.11 34.15
CA THR A 84 -22.44 -11.34 34.90
C THR A 84 -21.22 -11.23 35.78
N THR A 85 -20.15 -10.58 35.27
CA THR A 85 -18.89 -10.43 35.98
C THR A 85 -18.75 -9.08 36.71
N GLY A 86 -19.62 -8.11 36.37
CA GLY A 86 -19.53 -6.73 36.85
C GLY A 86 -18.30 -5.95 36.33
N LEU A 87 -17.64 -6.44 35.28
CA LEU A 87 -16.42 -5.88 34.73
C LEU A 87 -16.63 -5.37 33.29
N PHE A 88 -15.80 -4.41 32.91
CA PHE A 88 -15.70 -4.01 31.50
C PHE A 88 -14.74 -4.93 30.75
N HIS A 89 -15.14 -5.39 29.61
CA HIS A 89 -14.32 -6.19 28.70
C HIS A 89 -14.14 -5.48 27.35
N LEU A 90 -12.89 -5.42 26.90
CA LEU A 90 -12.59 -4.88 25.56
C LEU A 90 -13.11 -5.84 24.49
N LYS A 91 -14.08 -5.40 23.71
CA LYS A 91 -14.47 -6.01 22.44
C LYS A 91 -13.62 -5.40 21.35
N LYS A 92 -12.55 -6.12 20.95
CA LYS A 92 -11.63 -5.70 19.89
C LYS A 92 -12.36 -5.54 18.56
N GLY A 93 -12.13 -4.39 17.90
CA GLY A 93 -12.64 -4.12 16.55
C GLY A 93 -11.79 -4.79 15.45
N PRO A 94 -12.22 -4.65 14.19
CA PRO A 94 -11.55 -5.25 13.03
C PRO A 94 -10.13 -4.75 12.78
N VAL A 95 -9.72 -3.62 13.35
CA VAL A 95 -8.35 -3.11 13.24
C VAL A 95 -7.32 -4.04 13.91
N PHE A 96 -7.74 -4.88 14.87
CA PHE A 96 -6.89 -5.89 15.51
C PHE A 96 -6.68 -7.10 14.59
N THR A 97 -6.02 -6.83 13.48
CA THR A 97 -5.66 -7.78 12.43
C THR A 97 -4.26 -7.46 11.90
N GLN A 98 -3.70 -8.30 11.04
CA GLN A 98 -2.38 -8.04 10.45
C GLN A 98 -2.49 -7.39 9.06
N ILE A 99 -3.49 -7.79 8.27
CA ILE A 99 -3.84 -7.09 7.03
C ILE A 99 -5.31 -6.69 7.11
N LEU A 100 -5.55 -5.38 7.07
CA LEU A 100 -6.89 -4.79 7.02
C LEU A 100 -7.17 -4.28 5.61
N LEU A 101 -8.22 -4.80 4.98
CA LEU A 101 -8.78 -4.19 3.78
C LEU A 101 -9.89 -3.23 4.20
N ALA A 102 -9.62 -1.94 4.09
CA ALA A 102 -10.58 -0.85 4.31
C ALA A 102 -11.21 -0.49 2.96
N ASP A 103 -12.35 -1.12 2.66
CA ASP A 103 -12.99 -1.01 1.35
C ASP A 103 -13.87 0.24 1.29
N GLU A 104 -13.69 1.06 0.22
CA GLU A 104 -14.37 2.33 0.01
C GLU A 104 -14.20 3.33 1.20
N ILE A 105 -12.96 3.55 1.62
CA ILE A 105 -12.64 4.39 2.80
C ILE A 105 -13.25 5.79 2.72
N ASN A 106 -13.40 6.32 1.51
CA ASN A 106 -13.99 7.64 1.25
C ASN A 106 -15.51 7.71 1.49
N ARG A 107 -16.20 6.60 1.75
CA ARG A 107 -17.64 6.61 2.11
C ARG A 107 -17.91 6.85 3.59
N ALA A 108 -16.95 6.60 4.46
CA ALA A 108 -17.16 6.83 5.89
C ALA A 108 -16.91 8.29 6.28
N PRO A 109 -17.54 8.77 7.37
CA PRO A 109 -17.30 10.11 7.89
C PRO A 109 -15.84 10.36 8.23
N ALA A 110 -15.39 11.62 8.12
CA ALA A 110 -14.01 12.03 8.39
C ALA A 110 -13.49 11.59 9.78
N LYS A 111 -14.38 11.51 10.79
CA LYS A 111 -14.01 11.06 12.14
C LYS A 111 -13.59 9.58 12.14
N THR A 112 -14.29 8.73 11.39
CA THR A 112 -13.98 7.29 11.28
C THR A 112 -12.73 7.06 10.46
N GLN A 113 -12.55 7.81 9.36
CA GLN A 113 -11.30 7.82 8.58
C GLN A 113 -10.11 8.20 9.48
N SER A 114 -10.23 9.30 10.25
CA SER A 114 -9.15 9.79 11.13
C SER A 114 -8.76 8.76 12.19
N ALA A 115 -9.72 8.03 12.76
CA ALA A 115 -9.45 6.98 13.73
C ALA A 115 -8.63 5.82 13.16
N LEU A 116 -8.95 5.38 11.91
CA LEU A 116 -8.15 4.37 11.23
C LEU A 116 -6.75 4.90 10.90
N LEU A 117 -6.66 6.12 10.38
CA LEU A 117 -5.38 6.72 9.99
C LEU A 117 -4.46 6.97 11.19
N GLU A 118 -5.00 7.26 12.38
CA GLU A 118 -4.24 7.32 13.63
C GLU A 118 -3.69 5.93 14.00
N ALA A 119 -4.52 4.90 13.96
CA ALA A 119 -4.09 3.52 14.21
C ALA A 119 -3.01 3.04 13.22
N MET A 120 -3.05 3.50 11.96
CA MET A 120 -2.03 3.23 10.96
C MET A 120 -0.67 3.86 11.32
N GLU A 121 -0.66 5.12 11.73
CA GLU A 121 0.57 5.85 12.03
C GLU A 121 1.20 5.37 13.34
N GLU A 122 0.38 5.25 14.39
CA GLU A 122 0.83 4.90 15.73
C GLU A 122 1.04 3.39 15.94
N ARG A 123 0.47 2.54 15.06
CA ARG A 123 0.45 1.07 15.17
C ARG A 123 -0.10 0.57 16.50
N GLN A 124 -0.99 1.33 17.06
CA GLN A 124 -1.69 1.09 18.31
C GLN A 124 -3.06 1.77 18.30
N VAL A 125 -3.89 1.35 19.22
CA VAL A 125 -5.21 1.94 19.47
C VAL A 125 -5.28 2.34 20.94
N ASN A 126 -5.76 3.54 21.22
CA ASN A 126 -6.04 3.99 22.58
C ASN A 126 -7.53 3.87 22.84
N LEU A 127 -7.92 3.01 23.78
CA LEU A 127 -9.31 2.79 24.16
C LEU A 127 -9.42 3.00 25.67
N GLU A 128 -10.29 3.92 26.08
CA GLU A 128 -10.56 4.25 27.50
C GLU A 128 -9.29 4.52 28.33
N GLY A 129 -8.28 5.13 27.70
CA GLY A 129 -7.00 5.43 28.34
C GLY A 129 -5.98 4.29 28.35
N GLU A 130 -6.35 3.11 27.87
CA GLU A 130 -5.44 2.00 27.71
C GLU A 130 -4.87 1.92 26.27
N ARG A 131 -3.57 1.65 26.21
CA ARG A 131 -2.84 1.49 24.96
C ARG A 131 -2.83 0.03 24.53
N HIS A 132 -3.34 -0.24 23.33
CA HIS A 132 -3.36 -1.57 22.72
C HIS A 132 -2.50 -1.57 21.45
N VAL A 133 -1.36 -2.26 21.48
CA VAL A 133 -0.46 -2.38 20.32
C VAL A 133 -1.05 -3.36 19.31
N LEU A 134 -0.96 -3.02 18.02
CA LEU A 134 -1.39 -3.89 16.92
C LEU A 134 -0.32 -4.91 16.56
N ASP A 135 -0.75 -6.13 16.22
CA ASP A 135 0.15 -7.24 15.88
C ASP A 135 0.94 -6.96 14.59
N ALA A 136 2.24 -7.20 14.64
CA ALA A 136 3.10 -7.08 13.46
C ALA A 136 3.08 -8.38 12.60
N PRO A 137 3.19 -8.27 11.26
CA PRO A 137 3.15 -7.04 10.48
C PRO A 137 1.73 -6.44 10.45
N PHE A 138 1.59 -5.14 10.64
CA PHE A 138 0.31 -4.44 10.47
C PHE A 138 0.33 -3.63 9.18
N MET A 139 -0.63 -3.88 8.29
CA MET A 139 -0.77 -3.18 7.02
C MET A 139 -2.25 -2.92 6.72
N VAL A 140 -2.56 -1.71 6.34
CA VAL A 140 -3.86 -1.33 5.79
C VAL A 140 -3.74 -1.19 4.27
N VAL A 141 -4.64 -1.86 3.57
CA VAL A 141 -4.91 -1.63 2.16
C VAL A 141 -6.28 -0.97 2.10
N ALA A 142 -6.30 0.32 1.81
CA ALA A 142 -7.55 1.05 1.63
C ALA A 142 -7.92 1.10 0.14
N THR A 143 -9.21 1.07 -0.17
CA THR A 143 -9.69 1.31 -1.53
C THR A 143 -10.51 2.58 -1.59
N GLN A 144 -10.47 3.26 -2.71
CA GLN A 144 -11.41 4.32 -3.05
C GLN A 144 -11.87 4.18 -4.50
N ASN A 145 -13.12 4.50 -4.74
CA ASN A 145 -13.67 4.58 -6.09
C ASN A 145 -13.67 6.04 -6.55
N PRO A 146 -12.89 6.41 -7.56
CA PRO A 146 -12.81 7.80 -8.02
C PRO A 146 -14.08 8.30 -8.73
N VAL A 147 -14.95 7.39 -9.17
CA VAL A 147 -16.14 7.72 -9.98
C VAL A 147 -17.36 8.09 -9.12
N GLU A 148 -17.37 7.71 -7.85
CA GLU A 148 -18.49 8.00 -6.96
C GLU A 148 -18.27 9.33 -6.22
N TYR A 149 -18.97 10.38 -6.68
CA TYR A 149 -18.94 11.70 -6.03
C TYR A 149 -20.04 11.87 -4.97
N GLU A 150 -21.18 11.20 -5.13
CA GLU A 150 -22.33 11.35 -4.25
C GLU A 150 -22.18 10.53 -2.97
N GLY A 151 -22.28 11.18 -1.80
CA GLY A 151 -22.15 10.51 -0.51
C GLY A 151 -20.73 10.12 -0.11
N THR A 152 -19.69 10.73 -0.70
CA THR A 152 -18.29 10.49 -0.38
C THR A 152 -17.66 11.64 0.40
N TYR A 153 -16.70 11.30 1.26
CA TYR A 153 -15.87 12.22 2.02
C TYR A 153 -14.42 12.03 1.56
N PRO A 154 -13.91 12.87 0.64
CA PRO A 154 -12.55 12.71 0.15
C PRO A 154 -11.54 12.82 1.28
N LEU A 155 -10.49 12.01 1.21
CA LEU A 155 -9.38 12.08 2.16
C LEU A 155 -8.60 13.39 1.93
N PRO A 156 -8.39 14.22 2.95
CA PRO A 156 -7.52 15.38 2.85
C PRO A 156 -6.08 14.99 2.51
N GLU A 157 -5.34 15.84 1.81
CA GLU A 157 -3.94 15.59 1.38
C GLU A 157 -3.03 15.18 2.54
N ALA A 158 -3.16 15.84 3.70
CA ALA A 158 -2.39 15.49 4.90
C ALA A 158 -2.67 14.08 5.42
N GLN A 159 -3.83 13.51 5.10
CA GLN A 159 -4.19 12.15 5.45
C GLN A 159 -3.69 11.15 4.40
N LEU A 160 -3.68 11.53 3.13
CA LEU A 160 -3.12 10.73 2.04
C LEU A 160 -1.62 10.47 2.24
N ASP A 161 -0.87 11.40 2.83
CA ASP A 161 0.58 11.25 3.09
C ASP A 161 0.92 10.07 4.02
N ARG A 162 -0.06 9.53 4.76
CA ARG A 162 0.11 8.31 5.59
C ARG A 162 0.19 7.02 4.79
N PHE A 163 -0.30 7.01 3.56
CA PHE A 163 -0.12 5.87 2.66
C PHE A 163 1.24 5.93 1.98
N LEU A 164 1.97 4.83 1.97
CA LEU A 164 3.25 4.75 1.25
C LEU A 164 3.02 4.90 -0.25
N PHE A 165 2.09 4.13 -0.79
CA PHE A 165 1.72 4.15 -2.20
C PHE A 165 0.25 4.50 -2.40
N LYS A 166 -0.02 5.29 -3.42
CA LYS A 166 -1.31 5.33 -4.11
C LYS A 166 -1.13 4.54 -5.42
N VAL A 167 -1.82 3.41 -5.54
CA VAL A 167 -1.74 2.50 -6.68
C VAL A 167 -2.99 2.66 -7.53
N LEU A 168 -2.81 3.01 -8.78
CA LEU A 168 -3.89 3.06 -9.76
C LEU A 168 -4.06 1.69 -10.38
N VAL A 169 -5.29 1.19 -10.41
CA VAL A 169 -5.65 -0.07 -11.04
C VAL A 169 -6.51 0.26 -12.26
N PRO A 170 -5.90 0.40 -13.45
CA PRO A 170 -6.63 0.69 -14.66
C PRO A 170 -7.47 -0.51 -15.09
N TYR A 171 -8.40 -0.28 -16.02
CA TYR A 171 -9.08 -1.38 -16.71
C TYR A 171 -8.06 -2.25 -17.44
N SER A 172 -8.27 -3.56 -17.38
CA SER A 172 -7.40 -4.52 -18.06
C SER A 172 -7.50 -4.38 -19.58
N GLY A 173 -6.39 -4.60 -20.28
CA GLY A 173 -6.40 -4.69 -21.74
C GLY A 173 -7.12 -5.95 -22.22
N HIS A 174 -7.52 -5.96 -23.50
CA HIS A 174 -8.28 -7.04 -24.12
C HIS A 174 -7.72 -8.45 -23.85
N ASP A 175 -6.41 -8.64 -23.95
CA ASP A 175 -5.78 -9.95 -23.79
C ASP A 175 -5.88 -10.48 -22.35
N ILE A 176 -5.77 -9.58 -21.37
CA ILE A 176 -5.94 -9.88 -19.94
C ILE A 176 -7.40 -10.22 -19.64
N GLU A 177 -8.35 -9.46 -20.17
CA GLU A 177 -9.78 -9.75 -20.01
C GLU A 177 -10.14 -11.10 -20.62
N MET A 178 -9.63 -11.41 -21.81
CA MET A 178 -9.80 -12.72 -22.47
C MET A 178 -9.23 -13.86 -21.61
N GLU A 179 -8.08 -13.66 -20.98
CA GLU A 179 -7.50 -14.68 -20.08
C GLU A 179 -8.34 -14.88 -18.82
N VAL A 180 -8.85 -13.80 -18.22
CA VAL A 180 -9.79 -13.87 -17.09
C VAL A 180 -11.03 -14.66 -17.49
N LEU A 181 -11.65 -14.36 -18.63
CA LEU A 181 -12.84 -15.06 -19.11
C LEU A 181 -12.56 -16.54 -19.37
N ARG A 182 -11.41 -16.90 -19.97
CA ARG A 182 -10.99 -18.29 -20.17
C ARG A 182 -10.88 -19.04 -18.84
N ARG A 183 -10.24 -18.44 -17.82
CA ARG A 183 -10.12 -19.05 -16.50
C ARG A 183 -11.49 -19.32 -15.89
N TYR A 184 -12.40 -18.31 -15.90
CA TYR A 184 -13.76 -18.51 -15.41
C TYR A 184 -14.55 -19.56 -16.19
N HIS A 185 -14.41 -19.63 -17.52
CA HIS A 185 -15.01 -20.67 -18.36
C HIS A 185 -14.52 -22.08 -17.98
N HIS A 186 -13.28 -22.22 -17.54
CA HIS A 186 -12.71 -23.48 -17.04
C HIS A 186 -12.94 -23.74 -15.54
N GLY A 187 -13.87 -23.01 -14.91
CA GLY A 187 -14.28 -23.25 -13.53
C GLY A 187 -13.43 -22.54 -12.46
N PHE A 188 -12.60 -21.58 -12.84
CA PHE A 188 -11.88 -20.75 -11.87
C PHE A 188 -12.86 -19.95 -11.03
N ASN A 189 -12.63 -19.93 -9.70
CA ASN A 189 -13.39 -19.12 -8.76
C ASN A 189 -12.45 -18.35 -7.85
N ALA A 190 -12.30 -17.05 -8.09
CA ALA A 190 -11.44 -16.17 -7.30
C ALA A 190 -11.86 -16.03 -5.82
N HIS A 191 -13.07 -16.42 -5.47
CA HIS A 191 -13.56 -16.39 -4.08
C HIS A 191 -13.09 -17.61 -3.28
N ASP A 192 -12.77 -18.72 -3.94
CA ASP A 192 -12.34 -19.98 -3.31
C ASP A 192 -10.83 -20.20 -3.48
N LEU A 193 -10.05 -19.43 -2.74
CA LEU A 193 -8.59 -19.53 -2.75
C LEU A 193 -8.09 -20.91 -2.28
N ALA A 194 -8.87 -21.61 -1.46
CA ALA A 194 -8.53 -22.94 -0.98
C ALA A 194 -8.63 -23.98 -2.11
N ALA A 195 -9.68 -23.91 -2.94
CA ALA A 195 -9.84 -24.80 -4.10
C ALA A 195 -8.73 -24.58 -5.16
N ILE A 196 -8.17 -23.39 -5.26
CA ILE A 196 -7.06 -23.07 -6.17
C ILE A 196 -5.75 -23.70 -5.67
N GLY A 197 -5.68 -24.11 -4.41
CA GLY A 197 -4.51 -24.75 -3.84
C GLY A 197 -3.32 -23.81 -3.62
N LEU A 198 -3.60 -22.54 -3.32
CA LEU A 198 -2.56 -21.58 -2.96
C LEU A 198 -1.78 -22.04 -1.72
N GLN A 199 -0.46 -22.02 -1.84
CA GLN A 199 0.42 -22.38 -0.73
C GLN A 199 0.94 -21.13 -0.03
N PRO A 200 0.85 -21.05 1.32
CA PRO A 200 1.52 -19.99 2.07
C PRO A 200 3.03 -20.01 1.82
N VAL A 201 3.59 -18.84 1.55
CA VAL A 201 5.00 -18.68 1.18
C VAL A 201 5.80 -17.98 2.27
N LEU A 202 5.16 -17.04 2.98
CA LEU A 202 5.81 -16.19 3.99
C LEU A 202 5.11 -16.31 5.34
N THR A 203 5.90 -16.29 6.41
CA THR A 203 5.43 -16.13 7.78
C THR A 203 5.68 -14.70 8.27
N ALA A 204 5.02 -14.28 9.34
CA ALA A 204 5.29 -13.00 9.98
C ALA A 204 6.76 -12.85 10.39
N SER A 205 7.40 -13.94 10.86
CA SER A 205 8.83 -13.95 11.21
C SER A 205 9.74 -13.79 9.98
N ALA A 206 9.38 -14.36 8.83
CA ALA A 206 10.12 -14.17 7.58
C ALA A 206 10.02 -12.72 7.08
N VAL A 207 8.86 -12.07 7.22
CA VAL A 207 8.68 -10.64 6.94
C VAL A 207 9.60 -9.80 7.84
N ALA A 208 9.64 -10.09 9.14
CA ALA A 208 10.55 -9.40 10.07
C ALA A 208 12.02 -9.58 9.68
N GLY A 209 12.44 -10.81 9.34
CA GLY A 209 13.79 -11.11 8.87
C GLY A 209 14.15 -10.38 7.57
N ALA A 210 13.23 -10.31 6.61
CA ALA A 210 13.41 -9.57 5.36
C ALA A 210 13.58 -8.06 5.62
N ARG A 211 12.79 -7.47 6.52
CA ARG A 211 12.93 -6.06 6.92
C ARG A 211 14.32 -5.74 7.47
N VAL A 212 14.86 -6.61 8.34
CA VAL A 212 16.22 -6.46 8.87
C VAL A 212 17.26 -6.52 7.73
N TYR A 213 17.11 -7.46 6.79
CA TYR A 213 18.00 -7.55 5.65
C TYR A 213 17.94 -6.28 4.78
N ILE A 214 16.74 -5.78 4.46
CA ILE A 214 16.53 -4.59 3.62
C ILE A 214 17.22 -3.35 4.22
N GLN A 215 17.34 -3.23 5.54
CA GLN A 215 18.07 -2.13 6.16
C GLN A 215 19.54 -2.07 5.74
N HIS A 216 20.14 -3.22 5.40
CA HIS A 216 21.55 -3.33 5.01
C HIS A 216 21.78 -3.21 3.49
N VAL A 217 20.73 -3.07 2.67
CA VAL A 217 20.86 -2.80 1.23
C VAL A 217 21.63 -1.50 1.03
N VAL A 218 22.70 -1.57 0.26
CA VAL A 218 23.62 -0.45 0.02
C VAL A 218 22.97 0.62 -0.86
N VAL A 219 23.16 1.86 -0.49
CA VAL A 219 22.72 3.02 -1.29
C VAL A 219 23.91 3.96 -1.40
N GLU A 220 24.42 4.10 -2.61
CA GLU A 220 25.52 5.01 -2.88
C GLU A 220 25.08 6.47 -2.76
N GLU A 221 26.02 7.36 -2.43
CA GLU A 221 25.77 8.79 -2.28
C GLU A 221 25.16 9.42 -3.55
N GLY A 222 25.55 8.91 -4.71
CA GLY A 222 24.97 9.32 -6.01
C GLY A 222 23.47 9.07 -6.09
N ILE A 223 22.99 7.94 -5.56
CA ILE A 223 21.55 7.60 -5.50
C ILE A 223 20.82 8.50 -4.50
N LEU A 224 21.41 8.74 -3.33
CA LEU A 224 20.83 9.66 -2.34
C LEU A 224 20.67 11.06 -2.93
N ASN A 225 21.69 11.55 -3.61
CA ASN A 225 21.66 12.85 -4.30
C ASN A 225 20.60 12.86 -5.42
N TYR A 226 20.46 11.76 -6.19
CA TYR A 226 19.45 11.63 -7.23
C TYR A 226 18.03 11.77 -6.66
N ILE A 227 17.70 11.06 -5.56
CA ILE A 227 16.42 11.16 -4.88
C ILE A 227 16.14 12.59 -4.41
N VAL A 228 17.15 13.26 -3.82
CA VAL A 228 17.02 14.66 -3.35
C VAL A 228 16.81 15.61 -4.54
N ARG A 229 17.51 15.42 -5.65
CA ARG A 229 17.37 16.25 -6.86
C ARG A 229 15.99 16.09 -7.49
N VAL A 230 15.43 14.87 -7.54
CA VAL A 230 14.05 14.63 -8.01
C VAL A 230 13.03 15.33 -7.11
N ALA A 231 13.21 15.27 -5.79
CA ALA A 231 12.34 15.99 -4.85
C ALA A 231 12.49 17.52 -5.00
N ALA A 232 13.70 18.03 -5.18
CA ALA A 232 13.94 19.46 -5.41
C ALA A 232 13.34 19.94 -6.73
N ALA A 233 13.47 19.14 -7.81
CA ALA A 233 12.89 19.45 -9.12
C ALA A 233 11.34 19.54 -9.02
N SER A 234 10.69 18.69 -8.24
CA SER A 234 9.24 18.77 -8.04
C SER A 234 8.80 20.09 -7.39
N ARG A 235 9.63 20.66 -6.49
CA ARG A 235 9.34 21.94 -5.82
C ARG A 235 9.60 23.16 -6.71
N GLN A 236 10.36 22.99 -7.78
CA GLN A 236 10.73 24.05 -8.73
C GLN A 236 9.96 23.96 -10.05
N SER A 237 9.17 22.90 -10.23
CA SER A 237 8.37 22.69 -11.44
C SER A 237 7.32 23.78 -11.61
N PRO A 238 7.19 24.37 -12.82
CA PRO A 238 6.16 25.35 -13.12
C PRO A 238 4.75 24.76 -13.01
N ASP A 239 4.58 23.44 -13.15
CA ASP A 239 3.28 22.75 -13.19
C ASP A 239 2.80 22.37 -11.78
N ILE A 240 3.62 22.54 -10.74
CA ILE A 240 3.35 22.07 -9.38
C ILE A 240 3.12 23.25 -8.43
N VAL A 241 2.08 23.19 -7.59
CA VAL A 241 1.83 24.11 -6.47
C VAL A 241 2.58 23.65 -5.23
N LEU A 242 2.48 22.34 -4.91
CA LEU A 242 3.14 21.73 -3.76
C LEU A 242 3.97 20.53 -4.22
N GLY A 243 5.29 20.64 -4.09
CA GLY A 243 6.23 19.57 -4.45
C GLY A 243 6.44 18.56 -3.32
N ALA A 244 7.17 17.50 -3.63
CA ALA A 244 7.43 16.38 -2.72
C ALA A 244 8.19 16.82 -1.44
N SER A 245 7.70 16.36 -0.29
CA SER A 245 8.30 16.60 1.02
C SER A 245 9.56 15.74 1.25
N THR A 246 10.32 16.03 2.31
CA THR A 246 11.42 15.15 2.76
C THR A 246 10.90 13.76 3.14
N ARG A 247 9.69 13.66 3.69
CA ARG A 247 9.03 12.38 3.99
C ARG A 247 8.82 11.57 2.70
N ALA A 248 8.38 12.21 1.62
CA ALA A 248 8.24 11.55 0.31
C ALA A 248 9.59 11.01 -0.20
N ALA A 249 10.68 11.79 -0.11
CA ALA A 249 12.02 11.34 -0.47
C ALA A 249 12.50 10.14 0.38
N THR A 250 12.22 10.15 1.68
CA THR A 250 12.50 9.02 2.58
C THR A 250 11.71 7.78 2.18
N HIS A 251 10.44 7.92 1.81
CA HIS A 251 9.63 6.82 1.30
C HIS A 251 10.19 6.22 0.02
N VAL A 252 10.65 7.06 -0.92
CA VAL A 252 11.34 6.60 -2.14
C VAL A 252 12.58 5.78 -1.80
N LEU A 253 13.43 6.27 -0.89
CA LEU A 253 14.63 5.56 -0.45
C LEU A 253 14.30 4.17 0.12
N LEU A 254 13.36 4.09 1.06
CA LEU A 254 12.98 2.83 1.71
C LEU A 254 12.33 1.84 0.74
N ALA A 255 11.47 2.34 -0.15
CA ALA A 255 10.81 1.52 -1.17
C ALA A 255 11.82 1.03 -2.22
N ALA A 256 12.76 1.86 -2.67
CA ALA A 256 13.82 1.48 -3.61
C ALA A 256 14.75 0.40 -3.04
N LYS A 257 15.14 0.51 -1.75
CA LYS A 257 15.90 -0.55 -1.05
C LYS A 257 15.12 -1.87 -1.04
N THR A 258 13.82 -1.79 -0.76
CA THR A 258 12.97 -2.97 -0.72
C THR A 258 12.84 -3.59 -2.12
N PHE A 259 12.61 -2.79 -3.14
CA PHE A 259 12.50 -3.26 -4.51
C PHE A 259 13.82 -3.90 -5.00
N ALA A 260 14.98 -3.27 -4.75
CA ALA A 260 16.28 -3.87 -5.04
C ALA A 260 16.46 -5.26 -4.41
N ALA A 261 16.08 -5.40 -3.13
CA ALA A 261 16.13 -6.68 -2.42
C ALA A 261 15.22 -7.75 -3.05
N LEU A 262 14.01 -7.38 -3.50
CA LEU A 262 13.09 -8.28 -4.20
C LEU A 262 13.64 -8.73 -5.55
N GLN A 263 14.42 -7.87 -6.23
CA GLN A 263 15.14 -8.19 -7.45
C GLN A 263 16.44 -8.99 -7.21
N GLY A 264 16.75 -9.32 -5.95
CA GLY A 264 17.93 -10.12 -5.54
C GLY A 264 19.24 -9.34 -5.53
N ARG A 265 19.16 -8.01 -5.44
CA ARG A 265 20.33 -7.13 -5.33
C ARG A 265 20.49 -6.64 -3.90
N ASP A 266 21.72 -6.43 -3.50
CA ASP A 266 22.12 -5.83 -2.21
C ASP A 266 22.49 -4.33 -2.34
N TYR A 267 22.20 -3.73 -3.50
CA TYR A 267 22.39 -2.32 -3.79
C TYR A 267 21.22 -1.76 -4.61
N VAL A 268 20.98 -0.46 -4.45
CA VAL A 268 19.95 0.30 -5.17
C VAL A 268 20.49 0.88 -6.48
N THR A 269 19.68 0.81 -7.52
CA THR A 269 19.96 1.42 -8.82
C THR A 269 19.03 2.62 -9.06
N PRO A 270 19.37 3.51 -10.02
CA PRO A 270 18.48 4.59 -10.42
C PRO A 270 17.09 4.09 -10.93
N ASP A 271 17.06 2.93 -11.56
CA ASP A 271 15.81 2.38 -12.09
C ASP A 271 14.88 1.93 -10.96
N ASP A 272 15.40 1.50 -9.80
CA ASP A 272 14.60 1.23 -8.61
C ASP A 272 13.92 2.51 -8.11
N VAL A 273 14.66 3.61 -8.09
CA VAL A 273 14.12 4.93 -7.72
C VAL A 273 13.03 5.35 -8.70
N LYS A 274 13.26 5.19 -10.01
CA LYS A 274 12.26 5.53 -11.04
C LYS A 274 10.99 4.70 -10.91
N PHE A 275 11.10 3.42 -10.59
CA PHE A 275 9.95 2.52 -10.44
C PHE A 275 9.04 2.93 -9.27
N VAL A 276 9.62 3.22 -8.10
CA VAL A 276 8.83 3.48 -6.90
C VAL A 276 8.36 4.93 -6.77
N THR A 277 8.97 5.88 -7.50
CA THR A 277 8.66 7.32 -7.35
C THR A 277 7.24 7.69 -7.79
N PRO A 278 6.69 7.26 -8.95
CA PRO A 278 5.35 7.63 -9.35
C PRO A 278 4.27 7.24 -8.32
N PRO A 279 4.16 5.98 -7.85
CA PRO A 279 3.14 5.61 -6.87
C PRO A 279 3.32 6.27 -5.49
N ILE A 280 4.52 6.79 -5.17
CA ILE A 280 4.77 7.57 -3.96
C ILE A 280 4.39 9.04 -4.14
N TYR A 281 4.69 9.65 -5.30
CA TYR A 281 4.55 11.09 -5.51
C TYR A 281 3.14 11.50 -5.94
N ARG A 282 2.38 10.65 -6.67
CA ARG A 282 1.09 11.03 -7.27
C ARG A 282 0.04 11.56 -6.30
N HIS A 283 0.14 11.23 -5.02
CA HIS A 283 -0.74 11.73 -3.96
C HIS A 283 -0.04 12.70 -3.00
N ARG A 284 1.18 13.13 -3.34
CA ARG A 284 2.02 14.03 -2.51
C ARG A 284 2.44 15.30 -3.24
N ILE A 285 2.21 15.36 -4.53
CA ILE A 285 2.37 16.59 -5.32
C ILE A 285 0.99 17.14 -5.66
N LEU A 286 0.86 18.46 -5.63
CA LEU A 286 -0.35 19.15 -6.02
C LEU A 286 -0.07 19.93 -7.30
N LEU A 287 -0.80 19.61 -8.36
CA LEU A 287 -0.66 20.29 -9.63
C LEU A 287 -1.33 21.67 -9.60
N LYS A 288 -0.90 22.55 -10.49
CA LYS A 288 -1.61 23.80 -10.74
C LYS A 288 -2.89 23.53 -11.55
N PRO A 289 -3.98 24.28 -11.31
CA PRO A 289 -5.22 24.13 -12.09
C PRO A 289 -5.00 24.26 -13.60
N GLU A 290 -4.07 25.12 -14.03
CA GLU A 290 -3.74 25.32 -15.44
C GLU A 290 -3.18 24.04 -16.06
N ALA A 291 -2.28 23.35 -15.33
CA ALA A 291 -1.69 22.09 -15.77
C ALA A 291 -2.74 20.96 -15.88
N GLU A 292 -3.67 20.90 -14.93
CA GLU A 292 -4.78 19.93 -14.97
C GLU A 292 -5.74 20.21 -16.15
N ILE A 293 -6.03 21.48 -16.44
CA ILE A 293 -6.85 21.88 -17.60
C ILE A 293 -6.16 21.51 -18.92
N GLU A 294 -4.83 21.55 -18.99
CA GLU A 294 -4.04 21.10 -20.13
C GLU A 294 -4.00 19.57 -20.26
N GLY A 295 -4.63 18.84 -19.34
CA GLY A 295 -4.71 17.36 -19.34
C GLY A 295 -3.49 16.67 -18.76
N LEU A 296 -2.66 17.38 -17.97
CA LEU A 296 -1.56 16.77 -17.24
C LEU A 296 -2.07 16.12 -15.97
N ASP A 297 -1.64 14.89 -15.74
CA ASP A 297 -1.81 14.21 -14.47
C ASP A 297 -0.49 14.17 -13.66
N ALA A 298 -0.58 13.76 -12.42
CA ALA A 298 0.58 13.68 -11.54
C ALA A 298 1.66 12.71 -12.08
N ASP A 299 1.27 11.60 -12.70
CA ASP A 299 2.21 10.62 -13.24
C ASP A 299 2.98 11.15 -14.44
N ALA A 300 2.32 11.88 -15.35
CA ALA A 300 2.97 12.52 -16.47
C ALA A 300 4.00 13.58 -16.02
N VAL A 301 3.63 14.36 -15.00
CA VAL A 301 4.55 15.36 -14.43
C VAL A 301 5.73 14.68 -13.73
N VAL A 302 5.50 13.66 -12.91
CA VAL A 302 6.57 12.88 -12.26
C VAL A 302 7.49 12.22 -13.30
N GLY A 303 6.92 11.64 -14.36
CA GLY A 303 7.70 11.07 -15.47
C GLY A 303 8.63 12.08 -16.15
N ARG A 304 8.15 13.32 -16.38
CA ARG A 304 9.01 14.41 -16.90
C ARG A 304 10.13 14.78 -15.93
N LEU A 305 9.83 14.90 -14.63
CA LEU A 305 10.84 15.18 -13.61
C LEU A 305 11.95 14.13 -13.58
N LEU A 306 11.57 12.85 -13.61
CA LEU A 306 12.50 11.72 -13.65
C LEU A 306 13.36 11.71 -14.93
N GLY A 307 12.81 12.19 -16.06
CA GLY A 307 13.54 12.31 -17.33
C GLY A 307 14.49 13.52 -17.39
N GLN A 308 14.22 14.58 -16.62
CA GLN A 308 15.00 15.81 -16.60
C GLN A 308 16.20 15.76 -15.64
N VAL A 309 16.10 14.97 -14.58
CA VAL A 309 17.17 14.87 -13.57
C VAL A 309 18.21 13.84 -14.02
N ASP A 310 19.46 14.30 -14.19
CA ASP A 310 20.55 13.41 -14.60
C ASP A 310 20.71 12.24 -13.63
N VAL A 311 20.77 11.06 -14.21
CA VAL A 311 21.01 9.79 -13.50
C VAL A 311 22.47 9.72 -13.08
N PRO A 312 22.78 9.30 -11.82
CA PRO A 312 24.16 9.07 -11.41
C PRO A 312 24.81 7.99 -12.29
N ARG A 313 26.08 8.21 -12.63
CA ARG A 313 26.89 7.26 -13.43
C ARG A 313 27.53 6.23 -12.54
#